data_1d740e156f1bfe457a87d660a36013fd
#
_entry.id   1d740e156f1bfe457a87d660a36013fd
#
_cell.length_a   1.000
_cell.length_b   1.000
_cell.length_c   1.000
_cell.angle_alpha   90.00
_cell.angle_beta   90.00
_cell.angle_gamma   90.00
#
_symmetry.space_group_name_H-M   'P 1'
#
loop_
_entity.id
_entity.type
_entity.pdbx_description
1 polymer ?
#
loop_
_entity_poly.entity_id
_entity_poly.type
_entity_poly.pdbx_seq_one_letter_code
_entity_poly.pdbx_strand_id
1 'polypeptide(L)'
;GGDGRHGRLHIDVGAAVIERIAGQEGDDDGRLAIAIIVEQIIELSRSMFPVRFMGFPAYTYFALKIMDEKGIHLKLKKGSKIMLGGGWKNHYSEKVDKETFYRLAERVLGIQDIDIIEFFGAVEHPILYCDCRYHHFHIPRYGRALIRDVDTLEPLSYGQVGLLNLLTPMVYATPILSVMTDDLAVLREGETCPCGNKSAYIEIVGRVGLHDIKTCAAGAENLIKEALK
;
A
#
# COMPACT_ATOMS: atom_id res chain seq x y z
N GLY A 1 39.30 -11.79 -11.54
CA GLY A 1 38.59 -11.51 -10.33
C GLY A 1 37.96 -10.12 -10.42
N GLY A 2 36.71 -10.02 -10.85
CA GLY A 2 35.97 -8.77 -10.87
C GLY A 2 34.87 -8.85 -9.80
N ASP A 3 35.04 -8.11 -8.74
CA ASP A 3 34.06 -7.96 -7.66
C ASP A 3 32.91 -7.07 -8.15
N GLY A 4 31.89 -7.74 -8.68
CA GLY A 4 30.66 -7.08 -9.15
C GLY A 4 29.74 -6.72 -7.98
N ARG A 5 30.10 -5.74 -7.20
CA ARG A 5 29.17 -5.12 -6.25
C ARG A 5 28.12 -4.33 -7.01
N HIS A 6 27.00 -4.98 -7.33
CA HIS A 6 25.79 -4.30 -7.77
C HIS A 6 25.20 -3.54 -6.57
N GLY A 7 25.66 -2.33 -6.35
CA GLY A 7 25.10 -1.40 -5.39
C GLY A 7 23.68 -1.02 -5.83
N ARG A 8 22.66 -1.69 -5.28
CA ARG A 8 21.29 -1.20 -5.35
C ARG A 8 21.18 -0.06 -4.35
N LEU A 9 21.09 1.17 -4.85
CA LEU A 9 20.75 2.31 -3.99
C LEU A 9 19.26 2.18 -3.63
N HIS A 10 18.99 1.71 -2.43
CA HIS A 10 17.67 1.77 -1.83
C HIS A 10 17.56 3.11 -1.12
N ILE A 11 16.66 3.99 -1.62
CA ILE A 11 16.17 5.06 -0.76
C ILE A 11 14.96 4.48 -0.05
N ASP A 12 15.19 4.18 1.19
CA ASP A 12 14.12 4.05 2.15
C ASP A 12 13.69 5.48 2.50
N VAL A 13 12.58 5.96 1.88
CA VAL A 13 11.86 7.15 2.36
C VAL A 13 11.15 6.67 3.64
N GLY A 14 11.97 6.02 4.44
CA GLY A 14 11.54 5.09 5.44
C GLY A 14 11.03 5.72 6.71
N ALA A 15 10.54 4.87 7.54
CA ALA A 15 9.97 5.06 8.87
C ALA A 15 10.68 6.14 9.73
N ALA A 16 12.00 6.27 9.65
CA ALA A 16 12.76 7.25 10.44
C ALA A 16 12.55 8.72 10.01
N VAL A 17 12.33 8.99 8.72
CA VAL A 17 11.97 10.33 8.24
C VAL A 17 10.48 10.58 8.53
N ILE A 18 9.67 9.54 8.40
CA ILE A 18 8.22 9.59 8.65
C ILE A 18 7.90 9.74 10.13
N GLU A 19 8.60 9.07 11.04
CA GLU A 19 8.44 9.28 12.49
C GLU A 19 8.84 10.70 12.90
N ARG A 20 9.83 11.28 12.26
CA ARG A 20 10.24 12.67 12.50
C ARG A 20 9.21 13.69 11.98
N ILE A 21 8.48 13.35 10.91
CA ILE A 21 7.42 14.19 10.31
C ILE A 21 6.09 14.01 11.06
N ALA A 22 5.76 12.79 11.48
CA ALA A 22 4.53 12.47 12.20
C ALA A 22 4.55 12.88 13.69
N GLY A 23 5.73 13.15 14.24
CA GLY A 23 5.91 13.46 15.67
C GLY A 23 6.03 14.94 16.01
N GLN A 24 5.99 15.86 15.05
CA GLN A 24 6.12 17.31 15.29
C GLN A 24 4.88 18.05 14.77
N GLU A 25 4.14 18.66 15.69
CA GLU A 25 3.10 19.63 15.40
C GLU A 25 3.71 20.91 14.83
N GLY A 26 3.61 21.12 13.51
CA GLY A 26 4.03 22.34 12.84
C GLY A 26 4.08 22.18 11.33
N ASP A 27 3.35 23.03 10.61
CA ASP A 27 3.19 23.00 9.14
C ASP A 27 4.50 23.20 8.36
N ASP A 28 5.53 23.81 8.96
CA ASP A 28 6.82 24.10 8.33
C ASP A 28 7.75 22.86 8.23
N ASP A 29 7.74 21.98 9.21
CA ASP A 29 8.64 20.82 9.25
C ASP A 29 8.25 19.76 8.24
N GLY A 30 6.96 19.56 7.98
CA GLY A 30 6.45 18.65 6.96
C GLY A 30 6.83 19.09 5.55
N ARG A 31 6.78 20.37 5.26
CA ARG A 31 7.17 20.95 3.97
C ARG A 31 8.68 20.84 3.73
N LEU A 32 9.48 21.05 4.76
CA LEU A 32 10.95 20.91 4.69
C LEU A 32 11.33 19.46 4.40
N ALA A 33 10.70 18.50 5.06
CA ALA A 33 10.97 17.09 4.82
C ALA A 33 10.59 16.64 3.41
N ILE A 34 9.45 17.10 2.87
CA ILE A 34 9.06 16.82 1.49
C ILE A 34 10.05 17.49 0.52
N ALA A 35 10.52 18.70 0.80
CA ALA A 35 11.53 19.36 -0.03
C ALA A 35 12.83 18.56 -0.10
N ILE A 36 13.31 18.02 1.03
CA ILE A 36 14.48 17.13 1.08
C ILE A 36 14.27 15.87 0.23
N ILE A 37 13.08 15.26 0.32
CA ILE A 37 12.73 14.10 -0.49
C ILE A 37 12.78 14.44 -1.99
N VAL A 38 12.21 15.57 -2.39
CA VAL A 38 12.21 16.02 -3.79
C VAL A 38 13.64 16.25 -4.30
N GLU A 39 14.51 16.89 -3.51
CA GLU A 39 15.91 17.07 -3.86
C GLU A 39 16.65 15.73 -4.05
N GLN A 40 16.42 14.77 -3.16
CA GLN A 40 16.97 13.42 -3.28
C GLN A 40 16.47 12.72 -4.54
N ILE A 41 15.20 12.85 -4.89
CA ILE A 41 14.64 12.29 -6.12
C ILE A 41 15.33 12.89 -7.35
N ILE A 42 15.54 14.22 -7.37
CA ILE A 42 16.23 14.91 -8.45
C ILE A 42 17.69 14.43 -8.58
N GLU A 43 18.40 14.30 -7.47
CA GLU A 43 19.78 13.80 -7.47
C GLU A 43 19.87 12.39 -8.04
N LEU A 44 18.97 11.51 -7.57
CA LEU A 44 18.94 10.12 -8.02
C LEU A 44 18.47 9.93 -9.45
N SER A 45 17.68 10.87 -9.99
CA SER A 45 17.30 10.84 -11.40
C SER A 45 18.51 10.89 -12.34
N ARG A 46 19.62 11.45 -11.85
CA ARG A 46 20.91 11.52 -12.58
C ARG A 46 21.72 10.24 -12.50
N SER A 47 21.31 9.29 -11.63
CA SER A 47 21.96 7.98 -11.51
C SER A 47 21.85 7.19 -12.81
N MET A 48 22.87 6.37 -13.09
CA MET A 48 22.81 5.38 -14.17
C MET A 48 21.96 4.15 -13.83
N PHE A 49 21.53 4.01 -12.57
CA PHE A 49 20.77 2.87 -12.08
C PHE A 49 19.28 3.20 -11.93
N PRO A 50 18.38 2.18 -12.04
CA PRO A 50 16.97 2.33 -11.71
C PRO A 50 16.78 2.67 -10.22
N VAL A 51 15.83 3.54 -9.93
CA VAL A 51 15.49 4.01 -8.58
C VAL A 51 14.33 3.20 -8.00
N ARG A 52 14.38 2.92 -6.71
CA ARG A 52 13.30 2.30 -5.95
C ARG A 52 12.86 3.27 -4.87
N PHE A 53 11.58 3.65 -4.92
CA PHE A 53 10.94 4.42 -3.85
C PHE A 53 10.15 3.45 -2.99
N MET A 54 10.27 3.56 -1.68
CA MET A 54 9.45 2.81 -0.73
C MET A 54 8.88 3.77 0.30
N GLY A 55 7.57 3.73 0.52
CA GLY A 55 6.95 4.61 1.49
C GLY A 55 5.44 4.48 1.57
N PHE A 56 4.84 5.42 2.30
CA PHE A 56 3.39 5.53 2.40
C PHE A 56 2.80 6.26 1.19
N PRO A 57 1.60 5.86 0.72
CA PRO A 57 0.94 6.51 -0.41
C PRO A 57 0.81 8.03 -0.26
N ALA A 58 0.39 8.50 0.91
CA ALA A 58 0.17 9.91 1.16
C ALA A 58 1.42 10.76 0.91
N TYR A 59 2.54 10.40 1.54
CA TYR A 59 3.78 11.18 1.42
C TYR A 59 4.38 11.11 0.01
N THR A 60 4.27 9.95 -0.64
CA THR A 60 4.68 9.81 -2.04
C THR A 60 3.81 10.69 -2.93
N TYR A 61 2.50 10.72 -2.71
CA TYR A 61 1.57 11.57 -3.44
C TYR A 61 1.91 13.06 -3.26
N PHE A 62 2.15 13.52 -2.03
CA PHE A 62 2.47 14.91 -1.77
C PHE A 62 3.80 15.35 -2.41
N ALA A 63 4.82 14.47 -2.37
CA ALA A 63 6.07 14.74 -3.05
C ALA A 63 5.87 14.89 -4.57
N LEU A 64 5.13 13.97 -5.19
CA LEU A 64 4.81 14.03 -6.62
C LEU A 64 4.00 15.27 -6.97
N LYS A 65 3.01 15.64 -6.14
CA LYS A 65 2.17 16.82 -6.32
C LYS A 65 3.00 18.10 -6.28
N ILE A 66 3.89 18.24 -5.31
CA ILE A 66 4.80 19.39 -5.21
C ILE A 66 5.75 19.46 -6.41
N MET A 67 6.27 18.32 -6.88
CA MET A 67 7.09 18.28 -8.09
C MET A 67 6.31 18.77 -9.31
N ASP A 68 5.07 18.29 -9.48
CA ASP A 68 4.18 18.69 -10.58
C ASP A 68 3.88 20.20 -10.56
N GLU A 69 3.50 20.74 -9.39
CA GLU A 69 3.23 22.15 -9.17
C GLU A 69 4.46 23.06 -9.44
N LYS A 70 5.65 22.54 -9.18
CA LYS A 70 6.92 23.24 -9.47
C LYS A 70 7.42 23.00 -10.90
N GLY A 71 6.70 22.25 -11.73
CA GLY A 71 7.10 21.91 -13.09
C GLY A 71 8.32 20.98 -13.16
N ILE A 72 8.59 20.22 -12.10
CA ILE A 72 9.71 19.27 -12.03
C ILE A 72 9.23 17.93 -12.55
N HIS A 73 9.51 17.64 -13.82
CA HIS A 73 9.19 16.38 -14.46
C HIS A 73 10.49 15.65 -14.81
N LEU A 74 10.62 14.42 -14.35
CA LEU A 74 11.79 13.58 -14.52
C LEU A 74 11.42 12.34 -15.33
N LYS A 75 12.37 11.82 -16.08
CA LYS A 75 12.23 10.52 -16.74
C LYS A 75 13.25 9.55 -16.15
N LEU A 76 12.80 8.80 -15.14
CA LEU A 76 13.66 7.85 -14.44
C LEU A 76 14.04 6.68 -15.35
N LYS A 77 15.14 6.00 -15.02
CA LYS A 77 15.62 4.83 -15.77
C LYS A 77 14.60 3.72 -15.76
N LYS A 78 14.47 3.03 -16.91
CA LYS A 78 13.63 1.84 -17.04
C LYS A 78 13.93 0.85 -15.92
N GLY A 79 12.86 0.34 -15.29
CA GLY A 79 12.93 -0.54 -14.15
C GLY A 79 12.94 0.19 -12.81
N SER A 80 12.83 1.53 -12.78
CA SER A 80 12.50 2.26 -11.55
C SER A 80 11.08 1.89 -11.10
N LYS A 81 10.86 1.85 -9.76
CA LYS A 81 9.58 1.43 -9.18
C LYS A 81 9.20 2.28 -7.99
N ILE A 82 7.90 2.44 -7.80
CA ILE A 82 7.31 2.93 -6.56
C ILE A 82 6.76 1.74 -5.78
N MET A 83 7.06 1.65 -4.50
CA MET A 83 6.65 0.56 -3.61
C MET A 83 5.89 1.17 -2.43
N LEU A 84 4.59 0.92 -2.35
CA LEU A 84 3.69 1.56 -1.40
C LEU A 84 3.18 0.58 -0.36
N GLY A 85 3.16 0.99 0.91
CA GLY A 85 2.59 0.22 1.99
C GLY A 85 1.97 1.09 3.08
N GLY A 86 1.13 0.49 3.93
CA GLY A 86 0.64 1.12 5.14
C GLY A 86 -0.47 2.17 5.01
N GLY A 87 -1.01 2.40 3.82
CA GLY A 87 -2.18 3.26 3.59
C GLY A 87 -1.94 4.76 3.83
N TRP A 88 -3.02 5.55 3.78
CA TRP A 88 -2.99 7.02 3.83
C TRP A 88 -2.84 7.60 5.24
N LYS A 89 -2.94 6.77 6.30
CA LYS A 89 -2.78 7.17 7.70
C LYS A 89 -3.66 8.40 8.06
N ASN A 90 -3.08 9.41 8.69
CA ASN A 90 -3.76 10.64 9.11
C ASN A 90 -4.23 11.53 7.92
N HIS A 91 -3.80 11.20 6.69
CA HIS A 91 -4.16 11.92 5.46
C HIS A 91 -5.28 11.24 4.67
N TYR A 92 -6.13 10.46 5.34
CA TYR A 92 -7.19 9.73 4.65
C TYR A 92 -8.21 10.65 3.96
N SER A 93 -8.46 11.84 4.51
CA SER A 93 -9.31 12.87 3.89
C SER A 93 -8.77 13.41 2.57
N GLU A 94 -7.47 13.27 2.34
CA GLU A 94 -6.78 13.73 1.13
C GLU A 94 -6.51 12.59 0.14
N LYS A 95 -7.03 11.38 0.46
CA LYS A 95 -6.86 10.20 -0.37
C LYS A 95 -7.45 10.44 -1.76
N VAL A 96 -6.63 10.18 -2.77
CA VAL A 96 -7.05 10.14 -4.16
C VAL A 96 -7.23 8.70 -4.62
N ASP A 97 -7.98 8.51 -5.71
CA ASP A 97 -8.09 7.21 -6.36
C ASP A 97 -6.74 6.76 -6.96
N LYS A 98 -6.60 5.46 -7.19
CA LYS A 98 -5.37 4.86 -7.72
C LYS A 98 -4.99 5.40 -9.08
N GLU A 99 -5.97 5.60 -9.94
CA GLU A 99 -5.74 6.09 -11.31
C GLU A 99 -5.15 7.50 -11.30
N THR A 100 -5.68 8.38 -10.46
CA THR A 100 -5.15 9.73 -10.26
C THR A 100 -3.71 9.70 -9.75
N PHE A 101 -3.42 8.83 -8.78
CA PHE A 101 -2.06 8.65 -8.27
C PHE A 101 -1.11 8.14 -9.36
N TYR A 102 -1.51 7.11 -10.10
CA TYR A 102 -0.66 6.49 -11.11
C TYR A 102 -0.38 7.43 -12.29
N ARG A 103 -1.39 8.18 -12.74
CA ARG A 103 -1.20 9.23 -13.77
C ARG A 103 -0.25 10.32 -13.31
N LEU A 104 -0.28 10.70 -12.03
CA LEU A 104 0.66 11.68 -11.48
C LEU A 104 2.09 11.12 -11.47
N ALA A 105 2.28 9.87 -11.04
CA ALA A 105 3.58 9.21 -11.04
C ALA A 105 4.17 9.05 -12.45
N GLU A 106 3.35 8.71 -13.44
CA GLU A 106 3.78 8.62 -14.83
C GLU A 106 4.18 10.00 -15.38
N ARG A 107 3.37 11.03 -15.12
CA ARG A 107 3.65 12.40 -15.58
C ARG A 107 4.92 12.98 -14.96
N VAL A 108 5.12 12.77 -13.64
CA VAL A 108 6.22 13.40 -12.89
C VAL A 108 7.52 12.62 -12.98
N LEU A 109 7.47 11.29 -12.98
CA LEU A 109 8.66 10.42 -12.89
C LEU A 109 8.84 9.49 -14.10
N GLY A 110 7.85 9.40 -14.99
CA GLY A 110 7.83 8.43 -16.08
C GLY A 110 7.66 6.98 -15.60
N ILE A 111 7.12 6.76 -14.40
CA ILE A 111 6.86 5.44 -13.83
C ILE A 111 5.42 5.05 -14.15
N GLN A 112 5.24 3.97 -14.91
CA GLN A 112 3.91 3.45 -15.27
C GLN A 112 3.27 2.69 -14.11
N ASP A 113 1.93 2.52 -14.16
CA ASP A 113 1.15 1.80 -13.17
C ASP A 113 1.70 0.41 -12.84
N ILE A 114 2.09 -0.35 -13.83
CA ILE A 114 2.69 -1.69 -13.68
C ILE A 114 3.99 -1.71 -12.86
N ASP A 115 4.66 -0.57 -12.75
CA ASP A 115 5.89 -0.38 -11.96
C ASP A 115 5.60 0.25 -10.58
N ILE A 116 4.32 0.46 -10.24
CA ILE A 116 3.86 0.85 -8.91
C ILE A 116 3.35 -0.41 -8.21
N ILE A 117 3.99 -0.77 -7.11
CA ILE A 117 3.74 -2.01 -6.37
C ILE A 117 3.16 -1.64 -5.01
N GLU A 118 2.03 -2.22 -4.66
CA GLU A 118 1.44 -2.06 -3.34
C GLU A 118 1.71 -3.27 -2.46
N PHE A 119 1.94 -3.02 -1.17
CA PHE A 119 2.07 -4.05 -0.15
C PHE A 119 0.93 -3.93 0.85
N PHE A 120 0.39 -5.07 1.23
CA PHE A 120 -0.55 -5.21 2.31
C PHE A 120 -0.04 -6.23 3.33
N GLY A 121 -0.17 -5.91 4.62
CA GLY A 121 0.20 -6.81 5.70
C GLY A 121 -0.24 -6.27 7.05
N ALA A 122 -0.41 -7.18 7.99
CA ALA A 122 -0.64 -6.87 9.41
C ALA A 122 0.59 -7.33 10.21
N VAL A 123 0.99 -6.55 11.23
CA VAL A 123 2.18 -6.86 12.05
C VAL A 123 2.04 -8.23 12.74
N GLU A 124 0.82 -8.59 13.08
CA GLU A 124 0.45 -9.86 13.73
C GLU A 124 0.48 -11.05 12.78
N HIS A 125 0.58 -10.81 11.48
CA HIS A 125 0.55 -11.84 10.43
C HIS A 125 1.82 -11.80 9.59
N PRO A 126 2.63 -12.87 9.53
CA PRO A 126 4.00 -12.82 8.98
C PRO A 126 4.06 -12.79 7.45
N ILE A 127 2.91 -12.74 6.77
CA ILE A 127 2.85 -12.68 5.31
C ILE A 127 2.68 -11.23 4.86
N LEU A 128 3.61 -10.76 4.05
CA LEU A 128 3.47 -9.52 3.30
C LEU A 128 2.90 -9.85 1.91
N TYR A 129 1.69 -9.41 1.65
CA TYR A 129 1.04 -9.56 0.35
C TYR A 129 1.55 -8.48 -0.59
N CYS A 130 2.04 -8.89 -1.74
CA CYS A 130 2.46 -8.00 -2.81
C CYS A 130 1.41 -8.09 -3.92
N ASP A 131 0.99 -6.98 -4.46
CA ASP A 131 0.02 -6.96 -5.53
C ASP A 131 0.59 -7.50 -6.85
N CYS A 132 -0.29 -7.96 -7.72
CA CYS A 132 0.06 -8.29 -9.11
C CYS A 132 -0.03 -7.03 -9.99
N ARG A 133 0.31 -7.15 -11.28
CA ARG A 133 0.23 -6.06 -12.27
C ARG A 133 -1.17 -5.46 -12.47
N TYR A 134 -2.21 -6.06 -11.90
CA TYR A 134 -3.59 -5.55 -11.86
C TYR A 134 -3.98 -5.08 -10.46
N HIS A 135 -3.00 -4.89 -9.58
CA HIS A 135 -3.16 -4.39 -8.21
C HIS A 135 -4.09 -5.24 -7.32
N HIS A 136 -4.04 -6.58 -7.53
CA HIS A 136 -4.75 -7.55 -6.71
C HIS A 136 -3.76 -8.31 -5.80
N PHE A 137 -4.09 -8.47 -4.52
CA PHE A 137 -3.28 -9.17 -3.52
C PHE A 137 -3.63 -10.67 -3.53
N HIS A 138 -2.95 -11.46 -4.34
CA HIS A 138 -3.15 -12.90 -4.39
C HIS A 138 -2.67 -13.59 -3.12
N ILE A 139 -3.47 -14.54 -2.64
CA ILE A 139 -3.16 -15.34 -1.46
C ILE A 139 -2.09 -16.38 -1.82
N PRO A 140 -0.92 -16.39 -1.14
CA PRO A 140 0.11 -17.37 -1.40
C PRO A 140 -0.29 -18.75 -0.87
N ARG A 141 0.35 -19.83 -1.36
CA ARG A 141 0.04 -21.20 -0.98
C ARG A 141 0.18 -21.52 0.52
N TYR A 142 1.01 -20.77 1.22
CA TYR A 142 1.25 -20.88 2.66
C TYR A 142 0.40 -19.94 3.50
N GLY A 143 -0.60 -19.32 2.90
CA GLY A 143 -1.57 -18.45 3.57
C GLY A 143 -3.00 -18.79 3.14
N ARG A 144 -3.95 -18.31 3.92
CA ARG A 144 -5.37 -18.34 3.60
C ARG A 144 -6.02 -17.06 4.08
N ALA A 145 -7.01 -16.57 3.34
CA ALA A 145 -7.88 -15.48 3.77
C ALA A 145 -9.32 -15.98 3.82
N LEU A 146 -10.03 -15.53 4.82
CA LEU A 146 -11.49 -15.66 4.93
C LEU A 146 -12.06 -14.26 5.08
N ILE A 147 -13.23 -14.04 4.52
CA ILE A 147 -14.03 -12.87 4.81
C ILE A 147 -15.12 -13.30 5.78
N ARG A 148 -15.27 -12.56 6.88
CA ARG A 148 -16.24 -12.89 7.90
C ARG A 148 -17.30 -11.81 8.02
N ASP A 149 -18.52 -12.25 8.24
CA ASP A 149 -19.63 -11.38 8.58
C ASP A 149 -19.28 -10.54 9.81
N VAL A 150 -19.64 -9.25 9.80
CA VAL A 150 -19.25 -8.32 10.86
C VAL A 150 -19.98 -8.55 12.19
N ASP A 151 -21.17 -9.17 12.15
CA ASP A 151 -22.01 -9.38 13.32
C ASP A 151 -21.87 -10.82 13.84
N THR A 152 -21.94 -11.81 12.93
CA THR A 152 -21.95 -13.24 13.31
C THR A 152 -20.55 -13.86 13.30
N LEU A 153 -19.58 -13.23 12.64
CA LEU A 153 -18.23 -13.75 12.38
C LEU A 153 -18.19 -15.04 11.56
N GLU A 154 -19.33 -15.46 10.99
CA GLU A 154 -19.37 -16.60 10.09
C GLU A 154 -18.67 -16.31 8.77
N PRO A 155 -18.03 -17.31 8.14
CA PRO A 155 -17.38 -17.12 6.85
C PRO A 155 -18.38 -16.75 5.75
N LEU A 156 -18.05 -15.72 4.99
CA LEU A 156 -18.80 -15.27 3.83
C LEU A 156 -18.29 -15.90 2.54
N SER A 157 -19.16 -15.96 1.52
CA SER A 157 -18.82 -16.41 0.19
C SER A 157 -17.97 -15.37 -0.58
N TYR A 158 -17.34 -15.82 -1.68
CA TYR A 158 -16.66 -14.92 -2.60
C TYR A 158 -17.56 -13.76 -3.05
N GLY A 159 -16.96 -12.59 -3.18
CA GLY A 159 -17.65 -11.38 -3.64
C GLY A 159 -18.37 -10.59 -2.56
N GLN A 160 -18.48 -11.09 -1.34
CA GLN A 160 -19.10 -10.39 -0.21
C GLN A 160 -18.07 -9.59 0.57
N VAL A 161 -18.48 -8.43 1.09
CA VAL A 161 -17.66 -7.55 1.93
C VAL A 161 -17.80 -7.97 3.39
N GLY A 162 -16.70 -8.05 4.12
CA GLY A 162 -16.69 -8.31 5.56
C GLY A 162 -15.31 -8.15 6.16
N LEU A 163 -15.15 -8.56 7.41
CA LEU A 163 -13.87 -8.50 8.13
C LEU A 163 -12.86 -9.50 7.56
N LEU A 164 -11.66 -9.02 7.31
CA LEU A 164 -10.57 -9.85 6.81
C LEU A 164 -9.95 -10.68 7.94
N ASN A 165 -9.99 -11.99 7.76
CA ASN A 165 -9.34 -12.96 8.63
C ASN A 165 -8.21 -13.67 7.88
N LEU A 166 -6.97 -13.50 8.36
CA LEU A 166 -5.77 -14.05 7.76
C LEU A 166 -5.29 -15.26 8.54
N LEU A 167 -4.93 -16.34 7.81
CA LEU A 167 -4.46 -17.58 8.42
C LEU A 167 -3.15 -18.00 7.76
N THR A 168 -2.22 -18.54 8.59
CA THR A 168 -0.97 -19.15 8.11
C THR A 168 -0.40 -20.12 9.13
N PRO A 169 0.16 -21.25 8.70
CA PRO A 169 0.92 -22.15 9.57
C PRO A 169 2.37 -21.71 9.78
N MET A 170 2.79 -20.55 9.23
CA MET A 170 4.21 -20.13 9.20
C MET A 170 4.71 -19.54 10.53
N VAL A 171 3.89 -19.47 11.57
CA VAL A 171 4.26 -18.90 12.87
C VAL A 171 4.56 -20.02 13.85
N TYR A 172 5.84 -20.17 14.21
CA TYR A 172 6.29 -21.24 15.11
C TYR A 172 6.60 -20.73 16.53
N ALA A 173 7.07 -19.48 16.65
CA ALA A 173 7.46 -18.93 17.95
C ALA A 173 6.28 -18.53 18.83
N THR A 174 5.18 -18.10 18.21
CA THR A 174 3.92 -17.74 18.87
C THR A 174 2.79 -18.39 18.07
N PRO A 175 1.87 -19.16 18.69
CA PRO A 175 0.88 -19.92 17.97
C PRO A 175 -0.28 -19.05 17.47
N ILE A 176 0.03 -18.00 16.69
CA ILE A 176 -0.92 -17.11 16.05
C ILE A 176 -1.23 -17.66 14.65
N LEU A 177 -2.10 -18.67 14.58
CA LEU A 177 -2.48 -19.29 13.32
C LEU A 177 -3.51 -18.47 12.54
N SER A 178 -4.30 -17.67 13.24
CA SER A 178 -5.42 -16.91 12.68
C SER A 178 -5.47 -15.51 13.29
N VAL A 179 -5.48 -14.52 12.44
CA VAL A 179 -5.56 -13.10 12.83
C VAL A 179 -6.79 -12.48 12.20
N MET A 180 -7.70 -11.97 13.01
CA MET A 180 -8.77 -11.09 12.56
C MET A 180 -8.21 -9.67 12.50
N THR A 181 -8.27 -9.05 11.34
CA THR A 181 -7.85 -7.64 11.17
C THR A 181 -9.05 -6.70 11.31
N ASP A 182 -8.76 -5.41 11.48
CA ASP A 182 -9.79 -4.36 11.41
C ASP A 182 -10.05 -3.93 9.95
N ASP A 183 -9.54 -4.65 8.97
CA ASP A 183 -9.71 -4.31 7.57
C ASP A 183 -10.97 -4.99 7.01
N LEU A 184 -11.76 -4.23 6.27
CA LEU A 184 -12.84 -4.74 5.43
C LEU A 184 -12.26 -5.11 4.07
N ALA A 185 -12.61 -6.29 3.60
CA ALA A 185 -12.14 -6.79 2.32
C ALA A 185 -13.18 -7.63 1.59
N VAL A 186 -12.90 -7.89 0.33
CA VAL A 186 -13.62 -8.87 -0.50
C VAL A 186 -12.64 -9.95 -0.92
N LEU A 187 -13.01 -11.21 -0.81
CA LEU A 187 -12.27 -12.31 -1.40
C LEU A 187 -12.85 -12.63 -2.80
N ARG A 188 -11.94 -12.71 -3.78
CA ARG A 188 -12.29 -13.01 -5.18
C ARG A 188 -11.65 -14.30 -5.63
N GLU A 189 -12.29 -14.97 -6.57
CA GLU A 189 -11.73 -16.14 -7.25
C GLU A 189 -10.55 -15.73 -8.14
N GLY A 190 -9.45 -16.49 -8.11
CA GLY A 190 -8.24 -16.18 -8.85
C GLY A 190 -8.43 -16.11 -10.37
N GLU A 191 -9.34 -16.92 -10.90
CA GLU A 191 -9.68 -16.95 -12.32
C GLU A 191 -10.25 -15.63 -12.84
N THR A 192 -10.80 -14.80 -11.96
CA THR A 192 -11.31 -13.47 -12.32
C THR A 192 -10.19 -12.42 -12.50
N CYS A 193 -8.96 -12.74 -12.07
CA CYS A 193 -7.83 -11.84 -12.25
C CYS A 193 -7.13 -12.02 -13.60
N PRO A 194 -7.04 -10.96 -14.43
CA PRO A 194 -6.41 -11.08 -15.76
C PRO A 194 -4.90 -11.36 -15.71
N CYS A 195 -4.25 -11.36 -14.54
CA CYS A 195 -2.83 -11.66 -14.42
C CYS A 195 -2.49 -13.13 -14.68
N GLY A 196 -3.50 -14.01 -14.66
CA GLY A 196 -3.37 -15.47 -14.87
C GLY A 196 -3.00 -16.26 -13.61
N ASN A 197 -2.81 -15.62 -12.46
CA ASN A 197 -2.63 -16.33 -11.19
C ASN A 197 -3.99 -16.86 -10.71
N LYS A 198 -4.08 -18.19 -10.53
CA LYS A 198 -5.32 -18.88 -10.13
C LYS A 198 -5.58 -18.85 -8.62
N SER A 199 -4.64 -18.38 -7.80
CA SER A 199 -4.89 -18.23 -6.38
C SER A 199 -5.91 -17.12 -6.14
N ALA A 200 -6.84 -17.34 -5.24
CA ALA A 200 -7.76 -16.30 -4.80
C ALA A 200 -7.02 -15.03 -4.41
N TYR A 201 -7.67 -13.88 -4.50
CA TYR A 201 -7.08 -12.60 -4.13
C TYR A 201 -8.03 -11.78 -3.26
N ILE A 202 -7.48 -10.86 -2.50
CA ILE A 202 -8.22 -9.91 -1.67
C ILE A 202 -8.18 -8.51 -2.26
N GLU A 203 -9.30 -7.83 -2.15
CA GLU A 203 -9.45 -6.39 -2.38
C GLU A 203 -9.75 -5.72 -1.05
N ILE A 204 -8.91 -4.78 -0.63
CA ILE A 204 -9.10 -4.03 0.62
C ILE A 204 -10.07 -2.89 0.35
N VAL A 205 -11.21 -2.91 1.02
CA VAL A 205 -12.27 -1.90 0.88
C VAL A 205 -12.02 -0.72 1.80
N GLY A 206 -11.59 -0.98 3.03
CA GLY A 206 -11.35 0.05 4.02
C GLY A 206 -10.91 -0.53 5.35
N ARG A 207 -10.90 0.30 6.39
CA ARG A 207 -10.59 -0.11 7.76
C ARG A 207 -11.69 0.34 8.70
N VAL A 208 -12.13 -0.56 9.57
CA VAL A 208 -13.10 -0.24 10.63
C VAL A 208 -12.43 0.68 11.65
N GLY A 209 -13.13 1.70 12.12
CA GLY A 209 -12.63 2.58 13.19
C GLY A 209 -11.86 3.83 12.73
N LEU A 210 -11.78 4.12 11.42
CA LEU A 210 -11.19 5.38 10.93
C LEU A 210 -12.05 6.63 11.19
N HIS A 211 -13.29 6.44 11.59
CA HIS A 211 -14.21 7.52 11.99
C HIS A 211 -14.83 7.14 13.34
N ASP A 212 -14.63 7.92 14.37
CA ASP A 212 -15.21 7.92 15.73
C ASP A 212 -16.36 6.91 16.02
N ILE A 213 -16.15 5.63 15.71
CA ILE A 213 -17.19 4.61 15.78
C ILE A 213 -17.06 3.89 17.10
N LYS A 214 -18.10 4.06 17.92
CA LYS A 214 -18.18 3.46 19.25
C LYS A 214 -18.30 1.92 19.26
N THR A 215 -18.59 1.32 18.10
CA THR A 215 -18.59 -0.16 17.92
C THR A 215 -18.09 -0.54 16.54
N CYS A 216 -17.37 -1.67 16.43
CA CYS A 216 -16.87 -2.20 15.17
C CYS A 216 -17.98 -2.42 14.12
N ALA A 217 -19.15 -2.94 14.57
CA ALA A 217 -20.29 -3.20 13.71
C ALA A 217 -20.86 -1.95 13.03
N ALA A 218 -21.03 -0.84 13.78
CA ALA A 218 -21.56 0.41 13.23
C ALA A 218 -20.63 1.03 12.18
N GLY A 219 -19.30 0.83 12.31
CA GLY A 219 -18.32 1.29 11.35
C GLY A 219 -18.30 0.48 10.07
N ALA A 220 -18.39 -0.81 10.24
CA ALA A 220 -18.45 -1.73 9.11
C ALA A 220 -19.69 -1.47 8.24
N GLU A 221 -20.85 -1.23 8.85
CA GLU A 221 -22.11 -0.97 8.14
C GLU A 221 -22.02 0.28 7.24
N ASN A 222 -21.42 1.36 7.72
CA ASN A 222 -21.28 2.58 6.93
C ASN A 222 -20.32 2.39 5.74
N LEU A 223 -19.18 1.72 5.93
CA LEU A 223 -18.23 1.44 4.86
C LEU A 223 -18.80 0.45 3.83
N ILE A 224 -19.56 -0.55 4.26
CA ILE A 224 -20.25 -1.47 3.36
C ILE A 224 -21.28 -0.74 2.51
N LYS A 225 -22.08 0.17 3.10
CA LYS A 225 -23.04 0.98 2.35
C LYS A 225 -22.39 1.90 1.31
N GLU A 226 -21.19 2.40 1.58
CA GLU A 226 -20.42 3.21 0.62
C GLU A 226 -19.80 2.37 -0.50
N ALA A 227 -19.32 1.18 -0.19
CA ALA A 227 -18.71 0.27 -1.17
C ALA A 227 -19.73 -0.39 -2.13
N LEU A 228 -21.02 -0.39 -1.77
CA LEU A 228 -22.10 -0.95 -2.59
C LEU A 228 -22.83 0.10 -3.45
N LYS A 229 -22.43 1.38 -3.40
CA LYS A 229 -22.89 2.46 -4.28
C LYS A 229 -22.01 2.59 -5.51
#